data_20679c3112e255077b41e97f71e1bbd8
#
_entry.id   20679c3112e255077b41e97f71e1bbd8
#
_cell.length_a   1.000
_cell.length_b   1.000
_cell.length_c   1.000
_cell.angle_alpha   90.00
_cell.angle_beta   90.00
_cell.angle_gamma   90.00
#
_symmetry.space_group_name_H-M   'P 1'
#
loop_
_entity.id
_entity.type
_entity.pdbx_description
1 polymer ?
#
loop_
_entity_poly.entity_id
_entity_poly.type
_entity_poly.pdbx_seq_one_letter_code
_entity_poly.pdbx_strand_id
1 'polypeptide(L)'
;MYKRQVIAPAHHRRIQAGILSWGQDMDTEHNPYQCNLGYQVSLSGKGEWNKQTDYVGKEVLEKMKEQIANGNSPYKLQLVGMELGGKPIEEYAPDFWLISDAKGGKPVGYITSPWYHPEKGKNIAMGYVPYEGHTNPKGFPIGNFGKKYKVHLPKKYSKKPVKAVGVPIPFTQSFNANTRESEVLAVLNK
;
A
#
# COMPACT_ATOMS: atom_id res chain seq x y z
N MET A 1 -36.62 14.59 3.91
CA MET A 1 -35.86 15.35 2.89
C MET A 1 -34.38 15.19 3.17
N TYR A 2 -33.66 14.36 2.41
CA TYR A 2 -32.22 14.17 2.61
C TYR A 2 -31.47 15.39 2.07
N LYS A 3 -30.86 16.15 2.96
CA LYS A 3 -29.97 17.24 2.54
C LYS A 3 -28.69 16.62 1.97
N ARG A 4 -28.46 16.76 0.67
CA ARG A 4 -27.17 16.43 0.07
C ARG A 4 -26.15 17.45 0.53
N GLN A 5 -25.18 17.03 1.33
CA GLN A 5 -24.06 17.85 1.73
C GLN A 5 -22.86 17.53 0.83
N VAL A 6 -22.15 18.56 0.41
CA VAL A 6 -20.83 18.39 -0.20
C VAL A 6 -19.87 17.99 0.93
N ILE A 7 -19.42 16.76 0.92
CA ILE A 7 -18.44 16.25 1.89
C ILE A 7 -17.07 16.29 1.22
N ALA A 8 -16.14 17.04 1.79
CA ALA A 8 -14.75 16.97 1.37
C ALA A 8 -14.21 15.55 1.63
N PRO A 9 -13.38 14.99 0.73
CA PRO A 9 -12.77 13.69 0.95
C PRO A 9 -12.03 13.67 2.28
N ALA A 10 -12.43 12.78 3.18
CA ALA A 10 -11.75 12.62 4.46
C ALA A 10 -10.47 11.81 4.26
N HIS A 11 -9.33 12.48 4.07
CA HIS A 11 -8.04 11.84 3.82
C HIS A 11 -7.71 10.75 4.85
N HIS A 12 -7.94 10.99 6.13
CA HIS A 12 -7.72 10.00 7.17
C HIS A 12 -8.53 8.71 6.94
N ARG A 13 -9.81 8.82 6.57
CA ARG A 13 -10.67 7.65 6.36
C ARG A 13 -10.25 6.82 5.15
N ARG A 14 -9.93 7.48 4.02
CA ARG A 14 -9.47 6.75 2.84
C ARG A 14 -8.15 6.03 3.08
N ILE A 15 -7.20 6.70 3.78
CA ILE A 15 -5.90 6.11 4.09
C ILE A 15 -6.08 4.93 5.05
N GLN A 16 -6.88 5.07 6.11
CA GLN A 16 -7.21 3.97 7.03
C GLN A 16 -7.82 2.77 6.30
N ALA A 17 -8.73 3.02 5.36
CA ALA A 17 -9.39 1.99 4.56
C ALA A 17 -8.52 1.46 3.41
N GLY A 18 -7.34 2.04 3.15
CA GLY A 18 -6.48 1.66 2.04
C GLY A 18 -7.04 2.03 0.67
N ILE A 19 -7.89 3.07 0.60
CA ILE A 19 -8.45 3.56 -0.65
C ILE A 19 -7.43 4.49 -1.32
N LEU A 20 -6.99 4.10 -2.51
CA LEU A 20 -6.02 4.84 -3.30
C LEU A 20 -6.63 6.09 -3.91
N SER A 21 -5.83 7.14 -4.03
CA SER A 21 -6.16 8.38 -4.71
C SER A 21 -5.42 8.46 -6.03
N TRP A 22 -6.16 8.71 -7.11
CA TRP A 22 -5.55 8.96 -8.42
C TRP A 22 -4.71 10.25 -8.38
N GLY A 23 -3.55 10.22 -9.02
CA GLY A 23 -2.61 11.33 -9.02
C GLY A 23 -1.74 11.43 -7.76
N GLN A 24 -2.07 10.71 -6.68
CA GLN A 24 -1.26 10.71 -5.46
C GLN A 24 -0.70 9.33 -5.13
N ASP A 25 -1.54 8.29 -5.10
CA ASP A 25 -1.10 6.92 -4.79
C ASP A 25 -0.89 6.09 -6.04
N MET A 26 -1.50 6.43 -7.14
CA MET A 26 -1.37 5.78 -8.44
C MET A 26 -1.64 6.77 -9.57
N ASP A 27 -1.11 6.46 -10.74
CA ASP A 27 -1.31 7.20 -11.99
C ASP A 27 -1.16 6.23 -13.19
N THR A 28 -0.98 6.77 -14.40
CA THR A 28 -0.80 5.98 -15.63
C THR A 28 0.48 5.14 -15.66
N GLU A 29 1.48 5.44 -14.81
CA GLU A 29 2.74 4.70 -14.72
C GLU A 29 2.64 3.46 -13.80
N HIS A 30 1.52 3.31 -13.11
CA HIS A 30 1.30 2.23 -12.15
C HIS A 30 0.38 1.15 -12.71
N ASN A 31 0.76 -0.12 -12.54
CA ASN A 31 -0.10 -1.25 -12.90
C ASN A 31 -0.91 -1.77 -11.68
N PRO A 32 -2.01 -2.50 -11.91
CA PRO A 32 -2.87 -2.97 -10.83
C PRO A 32 -2.17 -3.85 -9.79
N TYR A 33 -1.23 -4.69 -10.20
CA TYR A 33 -0.50 -5.56 -9.27
C TYR A 33 0.42 -4.78 -8.36
N GLN A 34 1.10 -3.77 -8.89
CA GLN A 34 1.95 -2.85 -8.14
C GLN A 34 1.17 -2.07 -7.08
N CYS A 35 -0.09 -1.75 -7.37
CA CYS A 35 -1.00 -1.03 -6.47
C CYS A 35 -1.79 -1.93 -5.51
N ASN A 36 -1.50 -3.23 -5.45
CA ASN A 36 -2.28 -4.22 -4.68
C ASN A 36 -3.74 -4.38 -5.12
N LEU A 37 -4.06 -4.01 -6.34
CA LEU A 37 -5.39 -4.14 -6.94
C LEU A 37 -5.50 -5.39 -7.84
N GLY A 38 -4.53 -6.28 -7.79
CA GLY A 38 -4.52 -7.51 -8.60
C GLY A 38 -5.74 -8.41 -8.40
N TYR A 39 -6.41 -8.31 -7.25
CA TYR A 39 -7.65 -9.03 -6.98
C TYR A 39 -8.84 -8.53 -7.82
N GLN A 40 -8.75 -7.33 -8.37
CA GLN A 40 -9.76 -6.76 -9.29
C GLN A 40 -9.50 -7.12 -10.75
N VAL A 41 -8.32 -7.70 -11.05
CA VAL A 41 -7.97 -8.11 -12.42
C VAL A 41 -8.60 -9.46 -12.74
N SER A 42 -9.58 -9.46 -13.63
CA SER A 42 -10.26 -10.67 -14.08
C SER A 42 -9.58 -11.23 -15.32
N LEU A 43 -8.82 -12.31 -15.15
CA LEU A 43 -8.12 -12.98 -16.25
C LEU A 43 -8.76 -14.32 -16.67
N SER A 44 -9.49 -14.96 -15.77
CA SER A 44 -10.10 -16.26 -16.01
C SER A 44 -11.62 -16.17 -15.91
N GLY A 45 -12.32 -16.68 -16.92
CA GLY A 45 -13.77 -16.67 -17.02
C GLY A 45 -14.53 -17.48 -15.94
N LYS A 46 -14.10 -17.44 -14.66
CA LYS A 46 -14.77 -18.12 -13.54
C LYS A 46 -15.29 -17.11 -12.55
N GLY A 47 -16.61 -17.08 -12.35
CA GLY A 47 -17.31 -16.23 -11.39
C GLY A 47 -18.34 -15.33 -12.03
N GLU A 48 -19.22 -14.78 -11.23
CA GLU A 48 -20.39 -13.99 -11.65
C GLU A 48 -20.04 -12.72 -12.45
N TRP A 49 -18.83 -12.18 -12.22
CA TRP A 49 -18.27 -11.00 -12.88
C TRP A 49 -17.24 -11.34 -13.97
N ASN A 50 -16.94 -12.61 -14.17
CA ASN A 50 -15.96 -13.11 -15.12
C ASN A 50 -16.59 -13.34 -16.50
N LYS A 51 -16.85 -12.27 -17.21
CA LYS A 51 -17.10 -12.35 -18.64
C LYS A 51 -15.79 -12.77 -19.31
N GLN A 52 -15.82 -13.82 -20.13
CA GLN A 52 -14.70 -14.19 -21.04
C GLN A 52 -14.53 -13.14 -22.15
N THR A 53 -14.65 -11.88 -21.80
CA THR A 53 -14.48 -10.78 -22.73
C THR A 53 -13.01 -10.45 -22.84
N ASP A 54 -12.58 -10.36 -24.05
CA ASP A 54 -11.28 -9.80 -24.37
C ASP A 54 -11.30 -8.30 -24.12
N TYR A 55 -10.21 -7.75 -23.58
CA TYR A 55 -10.05 -6.33 -23.31
C TYR A 55 -8.60 -5.90 -23.52
N VAL A 56 -8.42 -4.62 -23.81
CA VAL A 56 -7.10 -4.05 -24.05
C VAL A 56 -6.20 -4.21 -22.81
N GLY A 57 -5.01 -4.80 -23.00
CA GLY A 57 -4.04 -5.03 -21.93
C GLY A 57 -4.16 -6.36 -21.21
N LYS A 58 -5.15 -7.21 -21.52
CA LYS A 58 -5.35 -8.51 -20.87
C LYS A 58 -4.10 -9.39 -20.95
N GLU A 59 -3.52 -9.57 -22.15
CA GLU A 59 -2.31 -10.37 -22.35
C GLU A 59 -1.12 -9.87 -21.52
N VAL A 60 -0.99 -8.56 -21.37
CA VAL A 60 0.08 -7.95 -20.56
C VAL A 60 -0.14 -8.28 -19.08
N LEU A 61 -1.37 -8.19 -18.60
CA LEU A 61 -1.71 -8.52 -17.22
C LEU A 61 -1.55 -10.01 -16.92
N GLU A 62 -1.85 -10.90 -17.89
CA GLU A 62 -1.59 -12.34 -17.78
C GLU A 62 -0.10 -12.62 -17.63
N LYS A 63 0.75 -12.05 -18.49
CA LYS A 63 2.21 -12.16 -18.42
C LYS A 63 2.76 -11.63 -17.09
N MET A 64 2.27 -10.48 -16.62
CA MET A 64 2.66 -9.91 -15.32
C MET A 64 2.31 -10.87 -14.17
N LYS A 65 1.10 -11.45 -14.19
CA LYS A 65 0.67 -12.40 -13.17
C LYS A 65 1.55 -13.65 -13.15
N GLU A 66 1.91 -14.16 -14.31
CA GLU A 66 2.80 -15.32 -14.45
C GLU A 66 4.21 -14.99 -13.94
N GLN A 67 4.77 -13.83 -14.30
CA GLN A 67 6.05 -13.37 -13.79
C GLN A 67 6.06 -13.29 -12.25
N ILE A 68 5.03 -12.71 -11.65
CA ILE A 68 4.88 -12.61 -10.19
C ILE A 68 4.80 -14.01 -9.57
N ALA A 69 4.04 -14.93 -10.15
CA ALA A 69 3.92 -16.31 -9.67
C ALA A 69 5.25 -17.07 -9.72
N ASN A 70 6.10 -16.76 -10.69
CA ASN A 70 7.44 -17.33 -10.86
C ASN A 70 8.52 -16.59 -10.03
N GLY A 71 8.14 -15.64 -9.17
CA GLY A 71 9.06 -14.87 -8.34
C GLY A 71 9.79 -13.74 -9.07
N ASN A 72 9.46 -13.49 -10.33
CA ASN A 72 10.01 -12.41 -11.14
C ASN A 72 9.04 -11.22 -11.11
N SER A 73 9.45 -10.10 -10.55
CA SER A 73 8.58 -8.93 -10.55
C SER A 73 8.67 -8.15 -11.87
N PRO A 74 7.53 -7.80 -12.50
CA PRO A 74 7.50 -6.90 -13.63
C PRO A 74 7.68 -5.41 -13.24
N TYR A 75 7.78 -5.11 -11.95
CA TYR A 75 7.96 -3.75 -11.41
C TYR A 75 8.98 -3.75 -10.25
N LYS A 76 9.61 -2.60 -10.03
CA LYS A 76 10.67 -2.44 -9.01
C LYS A 76 10.13 -2.10 -7.64
N LEU A 77 9.05 -1.34 -7.57
CA LEU A 77 8.45 -0.85 -6.32
C LEU A 77 7.04 -1.39 -6.18
N GLN A 78 6.65 -1.69 -4.94
CA GLN A 78 5.36 -2.23 -4.55
C GLN A 78 4.71 -1.32 -3.52
N LEU A 79 3.42 -1.03 -3.67
CA LEU A 79 2.64 -0.33 -2.66
C LEU A 79 2.57 -1.16 -1.37
N VAL A 80 2.78 -0.53 -0.23
CA VAL A 80 2.68 -1.13 1.10
C VAL A 80 2.13 -0.13 2.10
N GLY A 81 1.46 -0.62 3.13
CA GLY A 81 1.13 0.16 4.31
C GLY A 81 2.36 0.33 5.20
N MET A 82 2.40 1.41 5.96
CA MET A 82 3.45 1.67 6.94
C MET A 82 2.88 2.25 8.22
N GLU A 83 3.42 1.83 9.35
CA GLU A 83 3.30 2.55 10.62
C GLU A 83 4.59 3.31 10.87
N LEU A 84 4.50 4.60 11.19
CA LEU A 84 5.65 5.47 11.40
C LEU A 84 5.54 6.27 12.69
N GLY A 85 6.72 6.62 13.24
CA GLY A 85 6.84 7.55 14.33
C GLY A 85 6.70 9.01 13.90
N GLY A 86 7.08 9.93 14.78
CA GLY A 86 7.00 11.37 14.57
C GLY A 86 5.78 11.99 15.23
N LYS A 87 5.65 13.32 15.12
CA LYS A 87 4.45 14.02 15.58
C LYS A 87 3.24 13.64 14.74
N PRO A 88 2.01 13.76 15.26
CA PRO A 88 0.80 13.51 14.50
C PRO A 88 0.76 14.29 13.17
N ILE A 89 0.40 13.59 12.09
CA ILE A 89 0.26 14.15 10.75
C ILE A 89 -1.24 14.29 10.49
N GLU A 90 -1.73 15.51 10.58
CA GLU A 90 -3.16 15.84 10.50
C GLU A 90 -3.47 16.81 9.34
N GLU A 91 -2.49 17.01 8.46
CA GLU A 91 -2.61 17.85 7.29
C GLU A 91 -2.37 17.05 6.01
N TYR A 92 -2.99 17.48 4.94
CA TYR A 92 -2.73 16.94 3.62
C TYR A 92 -1.25 17.14 3.22
N ALA A 93 -0.61 16.07 2.76
CA ALA A 93 0.77 16.10 2.28
C ALA A 93 0.76 15.97 0.74
N PRO A 94 0.95 17.07 0.00
CA PRO A 94 1.00 17.03 -1.47
C PRO A 94 2.29 16.40 -1.99
N ASP A 95 3.37 16.49 -1.23
CA ASP A 95 4.69 16.02 -1.63
C ASP A 95 4.95 14.59 -1.19
N PHE A 96 5.73 13.86 -1.96
CA PHE A 96 6.21 12.54 -1.60
C PHE A 96 7.40 12.64 -0.62
N TRP A 97 7.40 11.78 0.40
CA TRP A 97 8.48 11.76 1.38
C TRP A 97 9.35 10.54 1.20
N LEU A 98 10.65 10.74 1.22
CA LEU A 98 11.61 9.67 0.95
C LEU A 98 11.62 8.60 2.05
N ILE A 99 11.69 7.35 1.61
CA ILE A 99 11.93 6.17 2.44
C ILE A 99 13.38 5.72 2.21
N SER A 100 14.11 5.50 3.28
CA SER A 100 15.43 4.86 3.26
C SER A 100 15.34 3.47 3.87
N ASP A 101 16.36 2.66 3.65
CA ASP A 101 16.55 1.40 4.37
C ASP A 101 16.64 1.61 5.89
N ALA A 102 16.63 0.53 6.66
CA ALA A 102 16.70 0.57 8.12
C ALA A 102 17.97 1.26 8.65
N LYS A 103 19.07 1.25 7.88
CA LYS A 103 20.34 1.91 8.22
C LYS A 103 20.27 3.42 7.96
N GLY A 104 19.32 3.87 7.14
CA GLY A 104 19.13 5.28 6.79
C GLY A 104 20.07 5.76 5.67
N GLY A 105 20.53 4.83 4.84
CA GLY A 105 21.38 5.08 3.70
C GLY A 105 20.64 5.61 2.47
N LYS A 106 20.74 4.90 1.35
CA LYS A 106 20.10 5.32 0.08
C LYS A 106 18.60 5.37 0.19
N PRO A 107 17.92 6.35 -0.46
CA PRO A 107 16.50 6.30 -0.68
C PRO A 107 16.12 5.02 -1.44
N VAL A 108 15.14 4.30 -0.95
CA VAL A 108 14.65 3.04 -1.54
C VAL A 108 13.21 3.13 -2.00
N GLY A 109 12.48 4.18 -1.61
CA GLY A 109 11.08 4.35 -1.96
C GLY A 109 10.56 5.70 -1.49
N TYR A 110 9.24 5.84 -1.48
CA TYR A 110 8.57 7.09 -1.10
C TYR A 110 7.19 6.85 -0.49
N ILE A 111 6.79 7.75 0.40
CA ILE A 111 5.45 7.84 0.98
C ILE A 111 4.58 8.70 0.06
N THR A 112 3.34 8.26 -0.16
CA THR A 112 2.34 8.98 -0.96
C THR A 112 1.27 9.61 -0.09
N SER A 113 0.75 8.89 0.89
CA SER A 113 -0.44 9.29 1.66
C SER A 113 -0.25 9.00 3.14
N PRO A 114 0.36 9.92 3.91
CA PRO A 114 0.50 9.79 5.35
C PRO A 114 -0.69 10.42 6.09
N TRP A 115 -1.03 9.85 7.27
CA TRP A 115 -2.00 10.43 8.20
C TRP A 115 -1.84 9.87 9.61
N TYR A 116 -2.27 10.62 10.63
CA TYR A 116 -2.35 10.12 11.99
C TYR A 116 -3.57 9.23 12.21
N HIS A 117 -3.37 8.08 12.86
CA HIS A 117 -4.44 7.15 13.22
C HIS A 117 -4.67 7.23 14.73
N PRO A 118 -5.77 7.88 15.18
CA PRO A 118 -5.99 8.13 16.60
C PRO A 118 -6.09 6.85 17.46
N GLU A 119 -6.80 5.84 16.98
CA GLU A 119 -6.98 4.57 17.70
C GLU A 119 -5.67 3.79 17.89
N LYS A 120 -4.76 3.88 16.92
CA LYS A 120 -3.43 3.26 17.01
C LYS A 120 -2.41 4.14 17.75
N GLY A 121 -2.70 5.43 17.94
CA GLY A 121 -1.75 6.40 18.51
C GLY A 121 -0.48 6.57 17.67
N LYS A 122 -0.56 6.33 16.34
CA LYS A 122 0.57 6.33 15.42
C LYS A 122 0.21 6.99 14.09
N ASN A 123 1.23 7.45 13.39
CA ASN A 123 1.06 7.79 11.98
C ASN A 123 1.01 6.51 11.15
N ILE A 124 0.11 6.47 10.19
CA ILE A 124 0.00 5.46 9.15
C ILE A 124 0.30 6.11 7.80
N ALA A 125 0.75 5.32 6.84
CA ALA A 125 0.97 5.84 5.49
C ALA A 125 0.87 4.74 4.45
N MET A 126 0.48 5.12 3.24
CA MET A 126 0.72 4.33 2.04
C MET A 126 2.00 4.81 1.38
N GLY A 127 2.74 3.89 0.77
CA GLY A 127 3.98 4.24 0.08
C GLY A 127 4.53 3.08 -0.73
N TYR A 128 5.48 3.39 -1.56
CA TYR A 128 6.14 2.43 -2.44
C TYR A 128 7.53 2.07 -1.92
N VAL A 129 7.81 0.78 -1.84
CA VAL A 129 9.11 0.23 -1.42
C VAL A 129 9.54 -0.86 -2.40
N PRO A 130 10.81 -1.27 -2.41
CA PRO A 130 11.28 -2.34 -3.28
C PRO A 130 10.43 -3.60 -3.14
N TYR A 131 10.13 -4.21 -4.27
CA TYR A 131 9.45 -5.51 -4.31
C TYR A 131 10.35 -6.59 -3.70
N GLU A 132 9.83 -7.36 -2.77
CA GLU A 132 10.58 -8.38 -2.03
C GLU A 132 10.25 -9.83 -2.46
N GLY A 133 9.64 -10.01 -3.61
CA GLY A 133 9.43 -11.33 -4.22
C GLY A 133 8.38 -12.22 -3.56
N HIS A 134 7.84 -11.85 -2.41
CA HIS A 134 6.84 -12.65 -1.72
C HIS A 134 5.46 -12.02 -1.85
N THR A 135 4.60 -12.68 -2.61
CA THR A 135 3.17 -12.39 -2.63
C THR A 135 2.40 -13.60 -2.12
N ASN A 136 1.32 -13.37 -1.41
CA ASN A 136 0.39 -14.44 -1.11
C ASN A 136 -0.39 -14.85 -2.40
N PRO A 137 -1.16 -15.95 -2.39
CA PRO A 137 -1.95 -16.39 -3.55
C PRO A 137 -2.93 -15.34 -4.09
N LYS A 138 -3.28 -14.32 -3.31
CA LYS A 138 -4.13 -13.18 -3.71
C LYS A 138 -3.32 -11.99 -4.28
N GLY A 139 -2.00 -12.12 -4.40
CA GLY A 139 -1.13 -11.09 -4.95
C GLY A 139 -0.76 -9.96 -3.98
N PHE A 140 -0.96 -10.11 -2.68
CA PHE A 140 -0.56 -9.10 -1.70
C PHE A 140 0.93 -9.22 -1.35
N PRO A 141 1.65 -8.10 -1.19
CA PRO A 141 3.10 -8.08 -0.94
C PRO A 141 3.41 -8.38 0.53
N ILE A 142 3.43 -9.63 0.91
CA ILE A 142 3.75 -10.03 2.28
C ILE A 142 5.24 -9.92 2.63
N GLY A 143 6.14 -9.92 1.64
CA GLY A 143 7.59 -9.84 1.87
C GLY A 143 8.05 -8.51 2.50
N ASN A 144 7.25 -7.47 2.41
CA ASN A 144 7.53 -6.17 3.03
C ASN A 144 6.93 -6.00 4.43
N PHE A 145 6.09 -6.93 4.91
CA PHE A 145 5.48 -6.84 6.23
C PHE A 145 6.50 -7.13 7.32
N GLY A 146 6.50 -6.31 8.38
CA GLY A 146 7.49 -6.36 9.45
C GLY A 146 8.86 -5.78 9.08
N LYS A 147 9.12 -5.48 7.80
CA LYS A 147 10.38 -4.88 7.37
C LYS A 147 10.51 -3.46 7.89
N LYS A 148 11.70 -3.13 8.37
CA LYS A 148 12.01 -1.84 8.99
C LYS A 148 12.60 -0.88 7.97
N TYR A 149 12.15 0.36 8.02
CA TYR A 149 12.56 1.46 7.17
C TYR A 149 12.80 2.72 8.00
N LYS A 150 13.34 3.75 7.38
CA LYS A 150 13.35 5.12 7.88
C LYS A 150 12.65 6.04 6.91
N VAL A 151 11.80 6.92 7.41
CA VAL A 151 11.07 7.90 6.62
C VAL A 151 11.54 9.30 6.96
N HIS A 152 11.84 10.09 5.94
CA HIS A 152 12.30 11.47 6.04
C HIS A 152 11.10 12.41 6.04
N LEU A 153 10.57 12.67 7.24
CA LEU A 153 9.43 13.58 7.41
C LEU A 153 9.87 15.04 7.27
N PRO A 154 8.95 15.96 6.88
CA PRO A 154 9.18 17.40 7.02
C PRO A 154 9.58 17.78 8.45
N LYS A 155 10.42 18.80 8.59
CA LYS A 155 10.99 19.23 9.89
C LYS A 155 9.93 19.55 10.96
N LYS A 156 8.71 19.96 10.54
CA LYS A 156 7.58 20.23 11.46
C LYS A 156 7.11 18.97 12.20
N TYR A 157 7.27 17.78 11.62
CA TYR A 157 6.89 16.49 12.22
C TYR A 157 8.07 15.78 12.88
N SER A 158 9.27 15.88 12.30
CA SER A 158 10.48 15.33 12.91
C SER A 158 11.75 16.01 12.38
N LYS A 159 12.73 16.24 13.28
CA LYS A 159 14.06 16.76 12.90
C LYS A 159 14.98 15.67 12.33
N LYS A 160 14.70 14.40 12.58
CA LYS A 160 15.48 13.23 12.14
C LYS A 160 14.56 12.23 11.44
N PRO A 161 15.10 11.38 10.56
CA PRO A 161 14.32 10.30 9.99
C PRO A 161 13.67 9.44 11.07
N VAL A 162 12.39 9.12 10.91
CA VAL A 162 11.63 8.31 11.86
C VAL A 162 11.66 6.84 11.46
N LYS A 163 11.54 5.95 12.45
CA LYS A 163 11.37 4.52 12.19
C LYS A 163 10.01 4.27 11.57
N ALA A 164 9.98 3.40 10.58
CA ALA A 164 8.77 2.91 9.94
C ALA A 164 8.82 1.39 9.82
N VAL A 165 7.65 0.77 9.83
CA VAL A 165 7.50 -0.68 9.66
C VAL A 165 6.44 -0.93 8.61
N GLY A 166 6.74 -1.83 7.66
CA GLY A 166 5.78 -2.27 6.65
C GLY A 166 4.64 -3.06 7.30
N VAL A 167 3.40 -2.71 6.94
CA VAL A 167 2.18 -3.35 7.46
C VAL A 167 1.17 -3.55 6.33
N PRO A 168 0.20 -4.46 6.50
CA PRO A 168 -0.87 -4.61 5.51
C PRO A 168 -1.77 -3.39 5.39
N ILE A 169 -2.43 -3.27 4.25
CA ILE A 169 -3.54 -2.36 3.97
C ILE A 169 -4.81 -3.21 3.83
N PRO A 170 -5.97 -2.81 4.37
CA PRO A 170 -6.26 -1.58 5.13
C PRO A 170 -5.71 -1.60 6.56
N PHE A 171 -5.60 -0.41 7.16
CA PHE A 171 -5.13 -0.25 8.55
C PHE A 171 -6.23 -0.47 9.60
N THR A 172 -7.49 -0.56 9.17
CA THR A 172 -8.65 -0.82 10.02
C THR A 172 -8.80 -2.32 10.30
N GLN A 173 -9.10 -2.68 11.53
CA GLN A 173 -9.29 -4.08 11.95
C GLN A 173 -10.59 -4.73 11.38
N SER A 174 -11.50 -3.95 10.79
CA SER A 174 -12.87 -4.39 10.51
C SER A 174 -13.09 -5.20 9.24
N PHE A 175 -12.11 -5.33 8.35
CA PHE A 175 -12.27 -6.13 7.13
C PHE A 175 -11.36 -7.35 7.13
N ASN A 176 -11.93 -8.53 7.42
CA ASN A 176 -11.26 -9.84 7.38
C ASN A 176 -9.94 -9.89 8.18
N ALA A 177 -9.96 -9.35 9.39
CA ALA A 177 -8.84 -9.37 10.32
C ALA A 177 -8.22 -10.77 10.47
N ASN A 178 -9.05 -11.80 10.57
CA ASN A 178 -8.61 -13.16 10.87
C ASN A 178 -7.69 -13.79 9.80
N THR A 179 -7.89 -13.46 8.51
CA THR A 179 -7.07 -14.04 7.44
C THR A 179 -5.77 -13.26 7.24
N ARG A 180 -5.79 -11.94 7.40
CA ARG A 180 -4.60 -11.10 7.22
C ARG A 180 -3.71 -11.07 8.45
N GLU A 181 -4.29 -11.10 9.63
CA GLU A 181 -3.55 -11.15 10.89
C GLU A 181 -2.76 -12.44 11.02
N SER A 182 -3.33 -13.60 10.65
CA SER A 182 -2.61 -14.87 10.63
C SER A 182 -1.49 -14.91 9.60
N GLU A 183 -1.67 -14.31 8.41
CA GLU A 183 -0.63 -14.21 7.38
C GLU A 183 0.51 -13.29 7.82
N VAL A 184 0.19 -12.16 8.47
CA VAL A 184 1.18 -11.21 8.99
C VAL A 184 1.93 -11.82 10.17
N LEU A 185 1.24 -12.46 11.11
CA LEU A 185 1.85 -13.11 12.26
C LEU A 185 2.76 -14.26 11.83
N ALA A 186 2.40 -15.00 10.78
CA ALA A 186 3.25 -16.05 10.20
C ALA A 186 4.55 -15.50 9.60
N VAL A 187 4.56 -14.25 9.12
CA VAL A 187 5.77 -13.57 8.60
C VAL A 187 6.60 -12.95 9.72
N LEU A 188 5.94 -12.38 10.74
CA LEU A 188 6.62 -11.74 11.87
C LEU A 188 7.27 -12.72 12.85
N ASN A 189 6.79 -13.98 12.87
CA ASN A 189 7.29 -15.04 13.73
C ASN A 189 8.35 -15.95 13.06
N LYS A 190 8.77 -15.61 11.83
CA LYS A 190 9.92 -16.18 11.14
C LYS A 190 11.13 -15.25 11.25
#